data_a26a280c914f542f88309a46c3170d43
#
_entry.id   a26a280c914f542f88309a46c3170d43
#
_cell.length_a   1.000
_cell.length_b   1.000
_cell.length_c   1.000
_cell.angle_alpha   90.00
_cell.angle_beta   90.00
_cell.angle_gamma   90.00
#
_symmetry.space_group_name_H-M   'P 1'
#
loop_
_entity.id
_entity.type
_entity.pdbx_description
1 polymer ?
#
loop_
_entity_poly.entity_id
_entity_poly.type
_entity_poly.pdbx_seq_one_letter_code
_entity_poly.pdbx_strand_id
1 'polypeptide(L)'
;GRDSASPGSMSGLRDMAPSIIRTPDARVVSHCQPPMSDNPLANKAQAWSALFSEPMSELVKRYTASVAFDQRLWRADIEGSLAHAAMLAAQGIIGAQDLADIRRGMAQITEEIESGRFEWKLELEDVHLNIEARLTALVGDAGKRLHTGRSRNDQVATDVRLWLRGEIDTI
;
A
#
# COMPACT_ATOMS: atom_id res chain seq x y z
N GLY A 1 20.39 43.74 60.40
CA GLY A 1 21.49 43.96 59.56
C GLY A 1 21.02 43.52 58.21
N ARG A 2 20.63 44.37 57.38
CA ARG A 2 21.09 45.01 56.14
C ARG A 2 22.27 44.22 55.53
N ASP A 3 22.10 43.69 54.30
CA ASP A 3 22.75 44.29 53.17
C ASP A 3 22.18 43.71 51.86
N SER A 4 21.85 44.67 51.01
CA SER A 4 21.46 44.65 49.65
C SER A 4 22.63 44.23 48.73
N ALA A 5 22.41 43.31 47.82
CA ALA A 5 23.26 43.16 46.62
C ALA A 5 22.39 43.03 45.38
N SER A 6 22.53 43.99 44.49
CA SER A 6 21.91 44.12 43.16
C SER A 6 22.35 43.03 42.21
N PRO A 7 21.50 42.67 41.25
CA PRO A 7 21.84 41.67 40.25
C PRO A 7 22.72 42.27 39.14
N GLY A 8 23.88 41.63 38.94
CA GLY A 8 24.77 41.89 37.81
C GLY A 8 24.11 41.52 36.49
N SER A 9 24.06 42.50 35.61
CA SER A 9 23.77 42.42 34.22
C SER A 9 24.76 41.49 33.52
N MET A 10 24.31 40.37 33.01
CA MET A 10 25.01 39.63 31.97
C MET A 10 24.25 39.77 30.64
N SER A 11 24.57 40.87 29.97
CA SER A 11 24.39 41.04 28.53
C SER A 11 25.45 40.17 27.80
N GLY A 12 25.04 39.25 26.96
CA GLY A 12 25.98 38.62 26.06
C GLY A 12 25.76 37.16 25.72
N LEU A 13 24.56 36.79 25.32
CA LEU A 13 24.37 35.60 24.46
C LEU A 13 23.32 35.94 23.41
N ARG A 14 23.77 36.75 22.45
CA ARG A 14 23.05 36.87 21.18
C ARG A 14 23.65 35.88 20.20
N ASP A 15 22.74 35.23 19.47
CA ASP A 15 22.95 34.73 18.13
C ASP A 15 23.86 33.51 17.93
N MET A 16 23.33 32.35 18.27
CA MET A 16 23.60 31.15 17.47
C MET A 16 22.27 30.52 17.06
N ALA A 17 21.63 31.13 16.05
CA ALA A 17 20.60 30.45 15.28
C ALA A 17 21.27 29.40 14.38
N PRO A 18 20.84 28.15 14.34
CA PRO A 18 21.27 27.24 13.31
C PRO A 18 20.55 27.62 12.01
N SER A 19 21.23 28.40 11.20
CA SER A 19 20.96 28.53 9.78
C SER A 19 21.26 27.19 9.16
N ILE A 20 20.33 26.64 8.45
CA ILE A 20 20.38 25.63 7.38
C ILE A 20 19.25 24.61 7.57
N ILE A 21 18.01 25.08 7.39
CA ILE A 21 17.02 24.32 6.64
C ILE A 21 16.42 25.35 5.67
N ARG A 22 17.01 25.46 4.49
CA ARG A 22 16.36 26.11 3.36
C ARG A 22 15.15 25.25 3.01
N THR A 23 13.96 25.74 3.26
CA THR A 23 12.75 25.25 2.62
C THR A 23 12.95 25.39 1.11
N PRO A 24 12.77 24.33 0.32
CA PRO A 24 12.82 24.45 -1.13
C PRO A 24 11.71 25.41 -1.57
N ASP A 25 12.11 26.37 -2.44
CA ASP A 25 11.22 27.35 -3.03
C ASP A 25 10.02 26.62 -3.70
N ALA A 26 8.81 26.96 -3.27
CA ALA A 26 7.56 26.35 -3.76
C ALA A 26 7.35 26.51 -5.29
N ARG A 27 8.23 27.20 -5.99
CA ARG A 27 8.20 27.39 -7.43
C ARG A 27 8.87 26.30 -8.27
N VAL A 28 9.60 25.38 -7.65
CA VAL A 28 10.30 24.30 -8.38
C VAL A 28 9.46 23.02 -8.50
N VAL A 29 8.34 22.91 -7.76
CA VAL A 29 7.52 21.69 -7.74
C VAL A 29 6.41 21.67 -8.81
N SER A 30 6.21 22.77 -9.58
CA SER A 30 5.07 22.86 -10.50
C SER A 30 5.34 22.35 -11.94
N HIS A 31 6.47 21.72 -12.22
CA HIS A 31 6.82 21.30 -13.58
C HIS A 31 7.18 19.82 -13.74
N CYS A 32 6.75 18.95 -12.85
CA CYS A 32 6.95 17.52 -13.02
C CYS A 32 5.64 16.74 -12.81
N GLN A 33 4.57 17.16 -13.49
CA GLN A 33 3.52 16.25 -13.87
C GLN A 33 3.70 15.95 -15.35
N PRO A 34 4.27 14.78 -15.70
CA PRO A 34 4.05 14.27 -17.04
C PRO A 34 2.54 14.09 -17.22
N PRO A 35 1.99 14.33 -18.42
CA PRO A 35 0.61 13.98 -18.70
C PRO A 35 0.44 12.52 -18.30
N MET A 36 -0.68 12.18 -17.63
CA MET A 36 -1.08 10.80 -17.37
C MET A 36 -1.26 10.12 -18.73
N SER A 37 -0.14 9.71 -19.31
CA SER A 37 -0.17 8.78 -20.43
C SER A 37 -0.75 7.49 -19.87
N ASP A 38 -1.70 6.92 -20.58
CA ASP A 38 -2.19 5.57 -20.38
C ASP A 38 -0.98 4.66 -20.15
N ASN A 39 -0.69 4.36 -18.87
CA ASN A 39 0.43 3.51 -18.52
C ASN A 39 0.04 2.08 -18.91
N PRO A 40 0.63 1.50 -19.96
CA PRO A 40 0.30 0.13 -20.39
C PRO A 40 0.62 -0.91 -19.31
N LEU A 41 1.34 -0.51 -18.22
CA LEU A 41 1.62 -1.37 -17.07
C LEU A 41 0.49 -1.41 -16.04
N ALA A 42 -0.58 -0.60 -16.20
CA ALA A 42 -1.74 -0.62 -15.30
C ALA A 42 -2.52 -1.95 -15.38
N ASN A 43 -2.26 -2.74 -16.42
CA ASN A 43 -2.86 -4.06 -16.59
C ASN A 43 -1.73 -5.09 -16.68
N LYS A 44 -1.38 -5.76 -15.56
CA LYS A 44 -0.31 -6.77 -15.55
C LYS A 44 -0.51 -7.85 -16.61
N ALA A 45 -1.75 -8.25 -16.86
CA ALA A 45 -2.09 -9.16 -17.94
C ALA A 45 -1.75 -8.58 -19.32
N GLN A 46 -1.91 -7.26 -19.53
CA GLN A 46 -1.52 -6.59 -20.77
C GLN A 46 -0.01 -6.35 -20.87
N ALA A 47 0.69 -6.12 -19.77
CA ALA A 47 2.15 -5.95 -19.77
C ALA A 47 2.87 -7.24 -20.20
N TRP A 48 2.38 -8.40 -19.77
CA TRP A 48 2.88 -9.69 -20.27
C TRP A 48 2.41 -9.98 -21.70
N SER A 49 1.17 -9.65 -22.05
CA SER A 49 0.65 -9.83 -23.41
C SER A 49 1.31 -8.91 -24.45
N ALA A 50 1.89 -7.77 -24.01
CA ALA A 50 2.63 -6.89 -24.93
C ALA A 50 3.96 -7.50 -25.41
N LEU A 51 4.51 -8.49 -24.67
CA LEU A 51 5.72 -9.22 -25.04
C LEU A 51 5.42 -10.50 -25.86
N PHE A 52 4.20 -10.99 -25.81
CA PHE A 52 3.77 -12.19 -26.50
C PHE A 52 2.61 -11.89 -27.42
N SER A 53 2.74 -12.26 -28.69
CA SER A 53 1.70 -12.07 -29.70
C SER A 53 0.51 -13.03 -29.55
N GLU A 54 0.63 -14.04 -28.70
CA GLU A 54 -0.38 -15.06 -28.47
C GLU A 54 -0.90 -15.03 -27.01
N PRO A 55 -2.18 -15.35 -26.79
CA PRO A 55 -2.71 -15.48 -25.43
C PRO A 55 -2.01 -16.62 -24.70
N MET A 56 -1.82 -16.44 -23.38
CA MET A 56 -1.18 -17.42 -22.51
C MET A 56 -1.93 -18.76 -22.57
N SER A 57 -1.22 -19.85 -22.81
CA SER A 57 -1.84 -21.18 -22.87
C SER A 57 -2.38 -21.63 -21.50
N GLU A 58 -3.38 -22.48 -21.49
CA GLU A 58 -3.97 -23.03 -20.25
C GLU A 58 -2.93 -23.79 -19.41
N LEU A 59 -1.96 -24.43 -20.03
CA LEU A 59 -0.86 -25.10 -19.34
C LEU A 59 0.00 -24.08 -18.58
N VAL A 60 0.35 -22.97 -19.20
CA VAL A 60 1.17 -21.91 -18.57
C VAL A 60 0.40 -21.27 -17.44
N LYS A 61 -0.88 -20.93 -17.61
CA LYS A 61 -1.73 -20.38 -16.53
C LYS A 61 -1.74 -21.28 -15.31
N ARG A 62 -1.91 -22.60 -15.49
CA ARG A 62 -1.89 -23.56 -14.40
C ARG A 62 -0.54 -23.68 -13.73
N TYR A 63 0.53 -23.58 -14.51
CA TYR A 63 1.90 -23.70 -14.00
C TYR A 63 2.33 -22.47 -13.18
N THR A 64 1.90 -21.28 -13.60
CA THR A 64 2.29 -20.03 -12.92
C THR A 64 1.35 -19.66 -11.77
N ALA A 65 0.13 -20.18 -11.72
CA ALA A 65 -0.84 -19.84 -10.70
C ALA A 65 -0.55 -20.53 -9.36
N SER A 66 -0.66 -19.76 -8.29
CA SER A 66 -0.51 -20.21 -6.90
C SER A 66 -1.82 -20.18 -6.10
N VAL A 67 -2.89 -19.58 -6.66
CA VAL A 67 -4.15 -19.36 -5.96
C VAL A 67 -4.74 -20.61 -5.33
N ALA A 68 -4.52 -21.79 -5.92
CA ALA A 68 -5.02 -23.06 -5.40
C ALA A 68 -4.52 -23.38 -3.97
N PHE A 69 -3.35 -22.84 -3.58
CA PHE A 69 -2.77 -23.09 -2.25
C PHE A 69 -2.51 -21.82 -1.45
N ASP A 70 -2.25 -20.67 -2.08
CA ASP A 70 -1.95 -19.41 -1.38
C ASP A 70 -3.23 -18.67 -0.95
N GLN A 71 -4.41 -19.03 -1.46
CA GLN A 71 -5.69 -18.47 -0.97
C GLN A 71 -5.83 -18.53 0.55
N ARG A 72 -5.14 -19.44 1.25
CA ARG A 72 -5.10 -19.51 2.71
C ARG A 72 -4.52 -18.26 3.38
N LEU A 73 -3.75 -17.48 2.65
CA LEU A 73 -3.12 -16.25 3.15
C LEU A 73 -4.07 -15.03 3.13
N TRP A 74 -5.30 -15.18 2.67
CA TRP A 74 -6.21 -14.06 2.44
C TRP A 74 -6.40 -13.13 3.67
N ARG A 75 -6.43 -13.70 4.89
CA ARG A 75 -6.56 -12.88 6.12
C ARG A 75 -5.33 -12.01 6.34
N ALA A 76 -4.16 -12.60 6.19
CA ALA A 76 -2.89 -11.89 6.31
C ALA A 76 -2.75 -10.79 5.25
N ASP A 77 -3.14 -11.07 4.00
CA ASP A 77 -3.12 -10.08 2.92
C ASP A 77 -4.05 -8.89 3.21
N ILE A 78 -5.29 -9.15 3.67
CA ILE A 78 -6.22 -8.08 4.03
C ILE A 78 -5.69 -7.27 5.21
N GLU A 79 -5.16 -7.90 6.26
CA GLU A 79 -4.58 -7.23 7.42
C GLU A 79 -3.40 -6.35 7.01
N GLY A 80 -2.42 -6.89 6.28
CA GLY A 80 -1.26 -6.16 5.78
C GLY A 80 -1.65 -5.00 4.86
N SER A 81 -2.63 -5.21 3.98
CA SER A 81 -3.15 -4.20 3.06
C SER A 81 -3.86 -3.06 3.78
N LEU A 82 -4.64 -3.35 4.82
CA LEU A 82 -5.30 -2.32 5.65
C LEU A 82 -4.28 -1.49 6.44
N ALA A 83 -3.23 -2.12 6.98
CA ALA A 83 -2.14 -1.42 7.65
C ALA A 83 -1.38 -0.51 6.67
N HIS A 84 -1.09 -0.99 5.45
CA HIS A 84 -0.45 -0.21 4.40
C HIS A 84 -1.31 0.99 3.97
N ALA A 85 -2.62 0.80 3.74
CA ALA A 85 -3.55 1.87 3.42
C ALA A 85 -3.62 2.94 4.52
N ALA A 86 -3.64 2.53 5.79
CA ALA A 86 -3.63 3.43 6.93
C ALA A 86 -2.35 4.28 6.98
N MET A 87 -1.19 3.67 6.71
CA MET A 87 0.09 4.37 6.62
C MET A 87 0.09 5.35 5.45
N LEU A 88 -0.36 4.97 4.26
CA LEU A 88 -0.44 5.86 3.10
C LEU A 88 -1.32 7.09 3.38
N ALA A 89 -2.45 6.90 4.06
CA ALA A 89 -3.33 8.01 4.44
C ALA A 89 -2.69 8.91 5.51
N ALA A 90 -2.03 8.33 6.51
CA ALA A 90 -1.33 9.07 7.56
C ALA A 90 -0.18 9.94 7.00
N GLN A 91 0.45 9.49 5.92
CA GLN A 91 1.50 10.24 5.21
C GLN A 91 0.94 11.19 4.13
N GLY A 92 -0.38 11.28 3.97
CA GLY A 92 -1.02 12.14 2.97
C GLY A 92 -0.79 11.70 1.51
N ILE A 93 -0.40 10.44 1.29
CA ILE A 93 -0.19 9.87 -0.05
C ILE A 93 -1.52 9.52 -0.70
N ILE A 94 -2.48 9.02 0.08
CA ILE A 94 -3.89 8.83 -0.33
C ILE A 94 -4.81 9.67 0.56
N GLY A 95 -6.01 9.96 0.05
CA GLY A 95 -7.01 10.72 0.79
C GLY A 95 -7.70 9.91 1.90
N ALA A 96 -8.30 10.60 2.87
CA ALA A 96 -9.11 9.96 3.91
C ALA A 96 -10.31 9.19 3.32
N GLN A 97 -10.88 9.67 2.22
CA GLN A 97 -11.97 8.99 1.51
C GLN A 97 -11.49 7.70 0.87
N ASP A 98 -10.29 7.69 0.23
CA ASP A 98 -9.70 6.47 -0.33
C ASP A 98 -9.51 5.40 0.75
N LEU A 99 -9.00 5.79 1.92
CA LEU A 99 -8.85 4.88 3.06
C LEU A 99 -10.20 4.31 3.52
N ALA A 100 -11.23 5.16 3.62
CA ALA A 100 -12.58 4.72 4.00
C ALA A 100 -13.15 3.73 2.99
N ASP A 101 -12.97 3.99 1.70
CA ASP A 101 -13.44 3.13 0.62
C ASP A 101 -12.69 1.79 0.59
N ILE A 102 -11.37 1.80 0.76
CA ILE A 102 -10.55 0.58 0.87
C ILE A 102 -11.01 -0.27 2.07
N ARG A 103 -11.20 0.34 3.25
CA ARG A 103 -11.69 -0.38 4.43
C ARG A 103 -13.05 -1.03 4.20
N ARG A 104 -13.98 -0.31 3.60
CA ARG A 104 -15.32 -0.82 3.25
C ARG A 104 -15.21 -1.99 2.26
N GLY A 105 -14.42 -1.84 1.20
CA GLY A 105 -14.21 -2.89 0.20
C GLY A 105 -13.57 -4.14 0.79
N MET A 106 -12.55 -3.99 1.64
CA MET A 106 -11.89 -5.12 2.31
C MET A 106 -12.83 -5.84 3.29
N ALA A 107 -13.68 -5.11 4.02
CA ALA A 107 -14.69 -5.72 4.90
C ALA A 107 -15.69 -6.55 4.09
N GLN A 108 -16.13 -6.06 2.94
CA GLN A 108 -17.02 -6.82 2.05
C GLN A 108 -16.34 -8.06 1.48
N ILE A 109 -15.08 -7.97 1.05
CA ILE A 109 -14.30 -9.12 0.56
C ILE A 109 -14.15 -10.17 1.65
N THR A 110 -13.87 -9.76 2.89
CA THR A 110 -13.80 -10.64 4.06
C THR A 110 -15.11 -11.44 4.21
N GLU A 111 -16.25 -10.75 4.17
CA GLU A 111 -17.56 -11.39 4.25
C GLU A 111 -17.82 -12.36 3.08
N GLU A 112 -17.42 -11.97 1.86
CA GLU A 112 -17.56 -12.83 0.68
C GLU A 112 -16.75 -14.12 0.80
N ILE A 113 -15.51 -14.03 1.31
CA ILE A 113 -14.63 -15.19 1.50
C ILE A 113 -15.15 -16.09 2.62
N GLU A 114 -15.51 -15.52 3.77
CA GLU A 114 -16.02 -16.28 4.92
C GLU A 114 -17.35 -17.00 4.64
N SER A 115 -18.19 -16.39 3.81
CA SER A 115 -19.47 -17.00 3.38
C SER A 115 -19.33 -17.95 2.19
N GLY A 116 -18.11 -18.12 1.63
CA GLY A 116 -17.87 -18.97 0.46
C GLY A 116 -18.42 -18.40 -0.85
N ARG A 117 -18.77 -17.11 -0.89
CA ARG A 117 -19.28 -16.44 -2.10
C ARG A 117 -18.18 -15.82 -2.96
N PHE A 118 -16.96 -15.74 -2.44
CA PHE A 118 -15.83 -15.19 -3.17
C PHE A 118 -15.35 -16.19 -4.23
N GLU A 119 -15.27 -15.75 -5.48
CA GLU A 119 -14.82 -16.55 -6.61
C GLU A 119 -13.32 -16.36 -6.83
N TRP A 120 -12.53 -17.40 -6.55
CA TRP A 120 -11.10 -17.45 -6.85
C TRP A 120 -10.88 -17.75 -8.34
N LYS A 121 -10.19 -16.86 -9.04
CA LYS A 121 -9.93 -16.96 -10.49
C LYS A 121 -8.48 -17.35 -10.75
N LEU A 122 -8.30 -18.43 -11.49
CA LEU A 122 -6.98 -18.93 -11.89
C LEU A 122 -6.24 -17.92 -12.77
N GLU A 123 -6.95 -17.17 -13.59
CA GLU A 123 -6.41 -16.14 -14.48
C GLU A 123 -5.78 -14.97 -13.73
N LEU A 124 -6.11 -14.80 -12.46
CA LEU A 124 -5.55 -13.79 -11.57
C LEU A 124 -4.36 -14.32 -10.74
N GLU A 125 -3.85 -15.50 -11.08
CA GLU A 125 -2.62 -16.12 -10.61
C GLU A 125 -2.57 -16.40 -9.09
N ASP A 126 -2.66 -15.37 -8.24
CA ASP A 126 -2.43 -15.46 -6.80
C ASP A 126 -3.57 -14.86 -5.96
N VAL A 127 -3.55 -15.11 -4.65
CA VAL A 127 -4.51 -14.56 -3.69
C VAL A 127 -4.55 -13.04 -3.74
N HIS A 128 -3.40 -12.40 -3.88
CA HIS A 128 -3.25 -10.94 -3.83
C HIS A 128 -3.92 -10.27 -5.01
N LEU A 129 -3.70 -10.77 -6.24
CA LEU A 129 -4.31 -10.21 -7.44
C LEU A 129 -5.83 -10.46 -7.47
N ASN A 130 -6.30 -11.60 -6.95
CA ASN A 130 -7.72 -11.88 -6.79
C ASN A 130 -8.39 -10.85 -5.86
N ILE A 131 -7.81 -10.58 -4.69
CA ILE A 131 -8.31 -9.59 -3.73
C ILE A 131 -8.23 -8.17 -4.32
N GLU A 132 -7.10 -7.80 -4.94
CA GLU A 132 -6.88 -6.49 -5.57
C GLU A 132 -7.89 -6.22 -6.69
N ALA A 133 -8.14 -7.21 -7.56
CA ALA A 133 -9.12 -7.10 -8.64
C ALA A 133 -10.54 -6.93 -8.09
N ARG A 134 -10.91 -7.71 -7.06
CA ARG A 134 -12.22 -7.58 -6.41
C ARG A 134 -12.38 -6.25 -5.71
N LEU A 135 -11.35 -5.78 -4.98
CA LEU A 135 -11.35 -4.47 -4.35
C LEU A 135 -11.56 -3.36 -5.38
N THR A 136 -10.82 -3.41 -6.49
CA THR A 136 -10.96 -2.43 -7.57
C THR A 136 -12.36 -2.44 -8.18
N ALA A 137 -12.98 -3.60 -8.33
CA ALA A 137 -14.37 -3.70 -8.81
C ALA A 137 -15.37 -3.08 -7.83
N LEU A 138 -15.10 -3.12 -6.52
CA LEU A 138 -15.99 -2.56 -5.48
C LEU A 138 -15.82 -1.06 -5.27
N VAL A 139 -14.57 -0.55 -5.30
CA VAL A 139 -14.27 0.82 -4.88
C VAL A 139 -13.54 1.65 -5.96
N GLY A 140 -13.37 1.10 -7.15
CA GLY A 140 -12.78 1.81 -8.28
C GLY A 140 -11.32 2.21 -8.07
N ASP A 141 -10.99 3.46 -8.38
CA ASP A 141 -9.61 3.96 -8.35
C ASP A 141 -8.98 3.97 -6.94
N ALA A 142 -9.76 4.03 -5.89
CA ALA A 142 -9.26 3.89 -4.52
C ALA A 142 -8.56 2.53 -4.33
N GLY A 143 -9.11 1.45 -4.89
CA GLY A 143 -8.50 0.11 -4.89
C GLY A 143 -7.15 0.07 -5.60
N LYS A 144 -7.03 0.75 -6.74
CA LYS A 144 -5.76 0.83 -7.48
C LYS A 144 -4.67 1.59 -6.72
N ARG A 145 -5.05 2.64 -5.95
CA ARG A 145 -4.11 3.44 -5.15
C ARG A 145 -3.50 2.65 -3.98
N LEU A 146 -4.13 1.56 -3.55
CA LEU A 146 -3.60 0.70 -2.49
C LEU A 146 -2.19 0.16 -2.81
N HIS A 147 -1.87 -0.07 -4.08
CA HIS A 147 -0.56 -0.60 -4.50
C HIS A 147 0.55 0.46 -4.54
N THR A 148 0.26 1.71 -4.17
CA THR A 148 1.24 2.81 -4.18
C THR A 148 2.41 2.52 -3.24
N GLY A 149 3.65 2.60 -3.76
CA GLY A 149 4.87 2.38 -2.97
C GLY A 149 5.05 0.96 -2.46
N ARG A 150 4.39 -0.03 -3.07
CA ARG A 150 4.40 -1.43 -2.65
C ARG A 150 4.89 -2.33 -3.78
N SER A 151 5.65 -3.36 -3.45
CA SER A 151 6.00 -4.47 -4.34
C SER A 151 5.23 -5.72 -3.95
N ARG A 152 4.90 -6.58 -4.91
CA ARG A 152 4.34 -7.90 -4.60
C ARG A 152 5.27 -8.72 -3.69
N ASN A 153 6.57 -8.55 -3.81
CA ASN A 153 7.56 -9.27 -3.00
C ASN A 153 7.48 -8.92 -1.51
N ASP A 154 7.36 -7.63 -1.16
CA ASP A 154 7.22 -7.22 0.25
C ASP A 154 5.86 -7.61 0.82
N GLN A 155 4.80 -7.56 0.01
CA GLN A 155 3.47 -8.00 0.35
C GLN A 155 3.48 -9.48 0.74
N VAL A 156 3.91 -10.36 -0.16
CA VAL A 156 4.00 -11.81 0.08
C VAL A 156 4.84 -12.12 1.32
N ALA A 157 6.02 -11.48 1.46
CA ALA A 157 6.89 -11.71 2.61
C ALA A 157 6.24 -11.30 3.95
N THR A 158 5.44 -10.25 3.94
CA THR A 158 4.68 -9.79 5.12
C THR A 158 3.56 -10.78 5.45
N ASP A 159 2.80 -11.20 4.45
CA ASP A 159 1.65 -12.09 4.62
C ASP A 159 2.06 -13.47 5.13
N VAL A 160 3.16 -14.03 4.60
CA VAL A 160 3.72 -15.30 5.11
C VAL A 160 4.13 -15.16 6.58
N ARG A 161 4.73 -14.04 6.97
CA ARG A 161 5.11 -13.80 8.38
C ARG A 161 3.91 -13.64 9.29
N LEU A 162 2.88 -12.91 8.85
CA LEU A 162 1.64 -12.74 9.62
C LEU A 162 0.93 -14.08 9.80
N TRP A 163 0.78 -14.82 8.70
CA TRP A 163 0.17 -16.15 8.72
C TRP A 163 0.93 -17.10 9.64
N LEU A 164 2.26 -17.20 9.49
CA LEU A 164 3.09 -18.09 10.30
C LEU A 164 3.01 -17.76 11.81
N ARG A 165 2.97 -16.48 12.17
CA ARG A 165 2.78 -16.07 13.57
C ARG A 165 1.44 -16.55 14.12
N GLY A 166 0.36 -16.39 13.35
CA GLY A 166 -0.96 -16.91 13.75
C GLY A 166 -0.97 -18.42 13.92
N GLU A 167 -0.29 -19.18 13.04
CA GLU A 167 -0.18 -20.64 13.16
C GLU A 167 0.62 -21.06 14.40
N ILE A 168 1.70 -20.34 14.73
CA ILE A 168 2.51 -20.60 15.94
C ILE A 168 1.69 -20.34 17.21
N ASP A 169 0.88 -19.28 17.21
CA ASP A 169 0.05 -18.91 18.38
C ASP A 169 -1.09 -19.92 18.63
N THR A 170 -1.37 -20.83 17.67
CA THR A 170 -2.39 -21.89 17.79
C THR A 170 -1.84 -23.24 18.25
N ILE A 171 -0.51 -23.42 18.31
CA ILE A 171 0.20 -24.63 18.78
C ILE A 171 0.39 -24.60 20.29
#